data_cf50a8e00964207f1a2489396fc497c0
#
_entry.id   cf50a8e00964207f1a2489396fc497c0
#
_cell.length_a   1.000
_cell.length_b   1.000
_cell.length_c   1.000
_cell.angle_alpha   90.00
_cell.angle_beta   90.00
_cell.angle_gamma   90.00
#
_symmetry.space_group_name_H-M   'P 1'
#
loop_
_entity.id
_entity.type
_entity.pdbx_description
1 polymer ?
#
loop_
_entity_poly.entity_id
_entity_poly.type
_entity_poly.pdbx_seq_one_letter_code
_entity_poly.pdbx_strand_id
1 'polypeptide(L)'
;MVAILQASQDGRELQPVAHPPVRYATTGRRYLVFVRAGLESLHRRLILEDPDRNWDCCVSWYAPAAHERLAEYYCENARAGFSNKLEGFLEFWKHRPQPWVYRYVVLLDDDIYLAPGELSHFFRLCDSYQLYLAQPALRWFTHNTLNSLARNPACILRRVSFVEVMAPCFSAAALESLLHTFNWTKSTWGIDWAWACLLQGQESLYVVDAVSMAHTRTGDGRPTLFYRRLRAAGVDPGEELRRIQQMFPSFTRARTLPDGHRFRSGIPSWVAQGLMHVFEHLKFIVRARKKLLRTWRSCRVRLEDFFDDKFVDE
;
A
#
# COMPACT_ATOMS: atom_id res chain seq x y z
N MET A 1 2.49 -15.72 -26.16
CA MET A 1 1.71 -16.78 -25.49
C MET A 1 2.39 -17.00 -24.14
N VAL A 2 1.82 -16.51 -23.07
CA VAL A 2 2.35 -16.64 -21.70
C VAL A 2 1.46 -17.65 -20.98
N ALA A 3 2.04 -18.74 -20.54
CA ALA A 3 1.34 -19.81 -19.85
C ALA A 3 1.41 -19.60 -18.33
N ILE A 4 0.33 -19.86 -17.63
CA ILE A 4 0.25 -19.80 -16.16
C ILE A 4 0.26 -21.20 -15.58
N LEU A 5 1.11 -21.38 -14.56
CA LEU A 5 1.15 -22.59 -13.73
C LEU A 5 0.10 -22.47 -12.60
N GLN A 6 -0.82 -23.42 -12.53
CA GLN A 6 -1.78 -23.60 -11.43
C GLN A 6 -1.16 -24.51 -10.36
N ALA A 7 -1.11 -24.12 -9.06
CA ALA A 7 -0.67 -24.98 -7.96
C ALA A 7 -1.79 -25.91 -7.52
N SER A 8 -1.62 -27.21 -7.65
CA SER A 8 -2.49 -28.19 -7.04
C SER A 8 -2.13 -28.36 -5.57
N GLN A 9 -3.11 -28.71 -4.73
CA GLN A 9 -2.89 -29.06 -3.34
C GLN A 9 -2.01 -30.31 -3.14
N ASP A 10 -1.77 -31.04 -4.21
CA ASP A 10 -1.08 -32.36 -4.23
C ASP A 10 0.39 -32.30 -4.68
N GLY A 11 1.00 -31.13 -4.74
CA GLY A 11 2.44 -31.02 -5.07
C GLY A 11 2.82 -31.38 -6.52
N ARG A 12 1.86 -31.50 -7.44
CA ARG A 12 2.14 -31.76 -8.87
C ARG A 12 2.48 -30.46 -9.58
N GLU A 13 3.51 -30.51 -10.40
CA GLU A 13 3.92 -29.42 -11.30
C GLU A 13 2.75 -29.02 -12.21
N LEU A 14 2.41 -27.75 -12.21
CA LEU A 14 1.27 -27.23 -12.93
C LEU A 14 1.62 -26.95 -14.37
N GLN A 15 0.80 -27.45 -15.25
CA GLN A 15 0.86 -27.14 -16.68
C GLN A 15 0.57 -25.66 -16.94
N PRO A 16 1.29 -25.03 -17.86
CA PRO A 16 1.02 -23.64 -18.20
C PRO A 16 -0.36 -23.46 -18.84
N VAL A 17 -1.19 -22.65 -18.24
CA VAL A 17 -2.51 -22.26 -18.80
C VAL A 17 -2.30 -21.10 -19.77
N ALA A 18 -2.69 -21.30 -21.03
CA ALA A 18 -2.66 -20.24 -22.04
C ALA A 18 -3.72 -19.20 -21.70
N HIS A 19 -3.31 -17.95 -21.42
CA HIS A 19 -4.23 -16.86 -21.22
C HIS A 19 -4.60 -16.19 -22.54
N PRO A 20 -5.88 -15.74 -22.69
CA PRO A 20 -6.24 -14.92 -23.82
C PRO A 20 -5.44 -13.61 -23.77
N PRO A 21 -5.13 -13.03 -24.94
CA PRO A 21 -4.40 -11.77 -25.00
C PRO A 21 -5.14 -10.69 -24.20
N VAL A 22 -4.39 -9.94 -23.43
CA VAL A 22 -4.89 -8.82 -22.65
C VAL A 22 -5.60 -7.84 -23.57
N ARG A 23 -6.88 -7.63 -23.35
CA ARG A 23 -7.65 -6.61 -24.07
C ARG A 23 -7.59 -5.32 -23.27
N TYR A 24 -6.85 -4.36 -23.77
CA TYR A 24 -6.84 -3.00 -23.25
C TYR A 24 -8.05 -2.26 -23.86
N ALA A 25 -9.07 -1.99 -23.05
CA ALA A 25 -10.10 -1.05 -23.45
C ALA A 25 -9.59 0.37 -23.15
N THR A 26 -9.53 1.22 -24.14
CA THR A 26 -9.30 2.66 -23.94
C THR A 26 -10.61 3.27 -23.43
N THR A 27 -10.71 3.47 -22.13
CA THR A 27 -11.94 4.01 -21.50
C THR A 27 -11.95 5.54 -21.51
N GLY A 28 -10.85 6.19 -21.92
CA GLY A 28 -10.65 7.63 -21.80
C GLY A 28 -10.35 8.12 -20.38
N ARG A 29 -10.28 7.22 -19.41
CA ARG A 29 -9.91 7.55 -18.02
C ARG A 29 -8.43 7.90 -17.93
N ARG A 30 -8.11 8.81 -17.00
CA ARG A 30 -6.75 9.38 -16.87
C ARG A 30 -5.95 8.81 -15.71
N TYR A 31 -6.52 7.89 -14.93
CA TYR A 31 -5.92 7.32 -13.74
C TYR A 31 -5.99 5.80 -13.78
N LEU A 32 -4.98 5.16 -13.20
CA LEU A 32 -4.86 3.71 -13.15
C LEU A 32 -4.69 3.24 -11.70
N VAL A 33 -5.42 2.21 -11.33
CA VAL A 33 -5.19 1.42 -10.13
C VAL A 33 -4.61 0.08 -10.54
N PHE A 34 -3.43 -0.24 -10.05
CA PHE A 34 -2.83 -1.56 -10.20
C PHE A 34 -2.89 -2.29 -8.87
N VAL A 35 -3.50 -3.48 -8.88
CA VAL A 35 -3.64 -4.32 -7.70
C VAL A 35 -3.02 -5.68 -7.94
N ARG A 36 -2.16 -6.14 -7.02
CA ARG A 36 -1.70 -7.53 -6.98
C ARG A 36 -2.66 -8.31 -6.10
N ALA A 37 -3.56 -9.08 -6.70
CA ALA A 37 -4.75 -9.62 -6.04
C ALA A 37 -4.66 -11.10 -5.69
N GLY A 38 -5.12 -11.44 -4.49
CA GLY A 38 -5.45 -12.80 -4.06
C GLY A 38 -6.95 -13.06 -3.99
N LEU A 39 -7.35 -14.22 -3.47
CA LEU A 39 -8.77 -14.63 -3.39
C LEU A 39 -9.64 -13.67 -2.54
N GLU A 40 -9.05 -13.09 -1.49
CA GLU A 40 -9.75 -12.18 -0.56
C GLU A 40 -9.49 -10.70 -0.88
N SER A 41 -9.12 -10.39 -2.12
CA SER A 41 -8.80 -9.03 -2.53
C SER A 41 -10.03 -8.11 -2.51
N LEU A 42 -9.86 -6.91 -1.97
CA LEU A 42 -10.92 -5.90 -1.86
C LEU A 42 -11.15 -5.09 -3.15
N HIS A 43 -10.33 -5.29 -4.19
CA HIS A 43 -10.43 -4.49 -5.43
C HIS A 43 -11.80 -4.57 -6.11
N ARG A 44 -12.49 -5.74 -6.05
CA ARG A 44 -13.85 -5.89 -6.61
C ARG A 44 -14.84 -4.92 -5.95
N ARG A 45 -14.74 -4.76 -4.63
CA ARG A 45 -15.56 -3.85 -3.87
C ARG A 45 -15.32 -2.39 -4.30
N LEU A 46 -14.06 -1.99 -4.48
CA LEU A 46 -13.73 -0.65 -4.96
C LEU A 46 -14.35 -0.33 -6.32
N ILE A 47 -14.42 -1.33 -7.21
CA ILE A 47 -15.02 -1.18 -8.54
C ILE A 47 -16.55 -1.09 -8.44
N LEU A 48 -17.18 -2.02 -7.71
CA LEU A 48 -18.64 -2.14 -7.65
C LEU A 48 -19.30 -1.00 -6.87
N GLU A 49 -18.62 -0.49 -5.83
CA GLU A 49 -19.14 0.59 -4.98
C GLU A 49 -18.83 2.00 -5.54
N ASP A 50 -18.11 2.12 -6.67
CA ASP A 50 -17.82 3.38 -7.35
C ASP A 50 -18.11 3.25 -8.86
N PRO A 51 -19.39 3.18 -9.27
CA PRO A 51 -19.77 2.98 -10.66
C PRO A 51 -19.32 4.13 -11.57
N ASP A 52 -19.25 5.34 -11.04
CA ASP A 52 -18.82 6.54 -11.76
C ASP A 52 -17.32 6.83 -11.63
N ARG A 53 -16.54 5.83 -11.28
CA ARG A 53 -15.10 5.97 -11.08
C ARG A 53 -14.39 6.59 -12.28
N ASN A 54 -13.38 7.39 -11.99
CA ASN A 54 -12.55 8.09 -12.97
C ASN A 54 -11.21 7.37 -13.26
N TRP A 55 -11.07 6.12 -12.85
CA TRP A 55 -9.87 5.30 -12.95
C TRP A 55 -10.16 3.93 -13.57
N ASP A 56 -9.16 3.38 -14.22
CA ASP A 56 -9.14 2.00 -14.70
C ASP A 56 -8.47 1.10 -13.69
N CYS A 57 -8.83 -0.18 -13.67
CA CYS A 57 -8.24 -1.17 -12.79
C CYS A 57 -7.47 -2.22 -13.58
N CYS A 58 -6.19 -2.37 -13.26
CA CYS A 58 -5.37 -3.48 -13.71
C CYS A 58 -5.15 -4.45 -12.55
N VAL A 59 -5.57 -5.69 -12.73
CA VAL A 59 -5.45 -6.73 -11.70
C VAL A 59 -4.42 -7.76 -12.12
N SER A 60 -3.39 -7.93 -11.27
CA SER A 60 -2.40 -8.97 -11.40
C SER A 60 -2.62 -10.04 -10.33
N TRP A 61 -3.02 -11.23 -10.72
CA TRP A 61 -3.35 -12.30 -9.80
C TRP A 61 -2.13 -13.08 -9.32
N TYR A 62 -2.04 -13.40 -8.03
CA TYR A 62 -1.01 -14.28 -7.45
C TYR A 62 -1.58 -15.60 -6.90
N ALA A 63 -2.88 -15.77 -6.94
CA ALA A 63 -3.56 -17.02 -6.59
C ALA A 63 -4.32 -17.55 -7.80
N PRO A 64 -4.49 -18.88 -7.93
CA PRO A 64 -5.40 -19.45 -8.92
C PRO A 64 -6.80 -18.93 -8.56
N ALA A 65 -7.35 -18.08 -9.40
CA ALA A 65 -8.58 -17.42 -9.09
C ALA A 65 -9.73 -18.15 -9.75
N ALA A 66 -10.83 -18.33 -9.01
CA ALA A 66 -12.14 -18.48 -9.61
C ALA A 66 -12.49 -17.11 -10.23
N HIS A 67 -12.27 -16.99 -11.52
CA HIS A 67 -12.37 -15.72 -12.22
C HIS A 67 -13.80 -15.47 -12.68
N GLU A 68 -14.58 -14.77 -11.91
CA GLU A 68 -15.54 -13.87 -12.53
C GLU A 68 -14.76 -12.65 -13.04
N ARG A 69 -14.53 -12.59 -14.32
CA ARG A 69 -14.01 -11.40 -14.98
C ARG A 69 -15.10 -10.35 -14.97
N LEU A 70 -14.96 -9.33 -14.15
CA LEU A 70 -15.70 -8.10 -14.37
C LEU A 70 -15.23 -7.56 -15.72
N ALA A 71 -16.16 -7.21 -16.62
CA ALA A 71 -15.87 -6.70 -17.97
C ALA A 71 -14.96 -5.45 -17.97
N GLU A 72 -14.68 -4.92 -16.81
CA GLU A 72 -13.96 -3.70 -16.49
C GLU A 72 -12.51 -3.94 -16.09
N TYR A 73 -12.02 -5.18 -16.05
CA TYR A 73 -10.62 -5.47 -15.79
C TYR A 73 -9.79 -5.23 -17.02
N TYR A 74 -8.76 -4.44 -16.81
CA TYR A 74 -7.95 -3.91 -17.85
C TYR A 74 -6.78 -4.78 -18.22
N CYS A 75 -6.24 -5.53 -17.31
CA CYS A 75 -5.10 -6.41 -17.53
C CYS A 75 -5.07 -7.53 -16.53
N GLU A 76 -4.77 -8.70 -17.02
CA GLU A 76 -4.36 -9.81 -16.22
C GLU A 76 -2.92 -10.16 -16.58
N ASN A 77 -2.01 -9.95 -15.66
CA ASN A 77 -0.65 -10.45 -15.77
C ASN A 77 -0.39 -11.40 -14.62
N ALA A 78 -0.96 -12.59 -14.75
CA ALA A 78 -0.73 -13.63 -13.78
C ALA A 78 0.54 -14.39 -14.14
N ARG A 79 1.68 -13.94 -13.66
CA ARG A 79 2.71 -14.91 -13.34
C ARG A 79 2.28 -15.63 -12.07
N ALA A 80 1.82 -16.85 -12.21
CA ALA A 80 1.80 -17.80 -11.12
C ALA A 80 3.25 -17.96 -10.66
N GLY A 81 3.62 -17.25 -9.63
CA GLY A 81 4.97 -17.21 -9.12
C GLY A 81 5.06 -16.21 -7.98
N PHE A 82 6.11 -16.34 -7.24
CA PHE A 82 6.48 -15.46 -6.18
C PHE A 82 6.95 -14.11 -6.76
N SER A 83 6.03 -13.17 -6.93
CA SER A 83 6.36 -11.78 -7.24
C SER A 83 5.55 -10.84 -6.37
N ASN A 84 6.20 -9.76 -5.94
CA ASN A 84 5.54 -8.70 -5.21
C ASN A 84 4.73 -7.80 -6.18
N LYS A 85 4.02 -6.82 -5.63
CA LYS A 85 3.20 -5.86 -6.37
C LYS A 85 4.03 -5.04 -7.38
N LEU A 86 5.22 -4.62 -6.99
CA LEU A 86 6.11 -3.79 -7.83
C LEU A 86 6.66 -4.58 -9.02
N GLU A 87 7.08 -5.83 -8.79
CA GLU A 87 7.51 -6.73 -9.86
C GLU A 87 6.36 -7.07 -10.82
N GLY A 88 5.15 -7.28 -10.27
CA GLY A 88 3.95 -7.46 -11.07
C GLY A 88 3.66 -6.24 -11.94
N PHE A 89 3.86 -5.04 -11.41
CA PHE A 89 3.70 -3.80 -12.16
C PHE A 89 4.79 -3.64 -13.24
N LEU A 90 6.05 -4.00 -12.97
CA LEU A 90 7.10 -3.97 -13.99
C LEU A 90 6.77 -4.88 -15.19
N GLU A 91 6.18 -6.03 -14.93
CA GLU A 91 5.76 -6.91 -16.01
C GLU A 91 4.62 -6.30 -16.83
N PHE A 92 3.61 -5.74 -16.17
CA PHE A 92 2.56 -4.97 -16.83
C PHE A 92 3.16 -3.81 -17.66
N TRP A 93 4.11 -3.05 -17.09
CA TRP A 93 4.72 -1.90 -17.72
C TRP A 93 5.41 -2.23 -19.06
N LYS A 94 6.03 -3.40 -19.19
CA LYS A 94 6.64 -3.87 -20.44
C LYS A 94 5.63 -4.02 -21.57
N HIS A 95 4.40 -4.37 -21.23
CA HIS A 95 3.32 -4.66 -22.17
C HIS A 95 2.19 -3.62 -22.13
N ARG A 96 2.45 -2.45 -21.51
CA ARG A 96 1.44 -1.42 -21.32
C ARG A 96 0.89 -0.90 -22.64
N PRO A 97 -0.37 -0.40 -22.67
CA PRO A 97 -0.94 0.21 -23.87
C PRO A 97 -0.16 1.44 -24.30
N GLN A 98 -0.10 1.64 -25.61
CA GLN A 98 0.50 2.82 -26.19
C GLN A 98 -0.55 3.55 -27.04
N PRO A 99 -0.62 4.90 -27.01
CA PRO A 99 0.16 5.77 -26.12
C PRO A 99 -0.22 5.62 -24.65
N TRP A 100 0.73 5.88 -23.73
CA TRP A 100 0.45 5.92 -22.31
C TRP A 100 -0.36 7.17 -21.96
N VAL A 101 -1.56 6.96 -21.38
CA VAL A 101 -2.53 8.05 -21.16
C VAL A 101 -2.75 8.41 -19.69
N TYR A 102 -2.25 7.56 -18.77
CA TYR A 102 -2.50 7.75 -17.35
C TYR A 102 -1.58 8.80 -16.75
N ARG A 103 -2.19 9.80 -16.09
CA ARG A 103 -1.49 10.87 -15.39
C ARG A 103 -1.04 10.43 -14.00
N TYR A 104 -1.83 9.57 -13.36
CA TYR A 104 -1.55 9.01 -12.04
C TYR A 104 -1.78 7.50 -12.03
N VAL A 105 -0.92 6.81 -11.28
CA VAL A 105 -0.99 5.37 -11.04
C VAL A 105 -0.92 5.10 -9.54
N VAL A 106 -1.91 4.40 -9.00
CA VAL A 106 -1.88 3.87 -7.63
C VAL A 106 -1.47 2.40 -7.69
N LEU A 107 -0.44 2.02 -6.93
CA LEU A 107 -0.07 0.62 -6.70
C LEU A 107 -0.65 0.18 -5.35
N LEU A 108 -1.81 -0.47 -5.38
CA LEU A 108 -2.62 -0.75 -4.21
C LEU A 108 -2.39 -2.18 -3.70
N ASP A 109 -2.19 -2.36 -2.38
CA ASP A 109 -2.28 -3.68 -1.76
C ASP A 109 -3.73 -4.17 -1.77
N ASP A 110 -3.93 -5.47 -1.89
CA ASP A 110 -5.24 -6.07 -2.11
C ASP A 110 -6.14 -6.11 -0.87
N ASP A 111 -5.65 -5.67 0.27
CA ASP A 111 -6.33 -5.59 1.56
C ASP A 111 -6.53 -4.15 2.06
N ILE A 112 -6.37 -3.18 1.18
CA ILE A 112 -6.66 -1.78 1.48
C ILE A 112 -8.14 -1.49 1.24
N TYR A 113 -8.82 -1.05 2.30
CA TYR A 113 -10.19 -0.57 2.26
C TYR A 113 -10.23 0.95 2.12
N LEU A 114 -10.97 1.42 1.15
CA LEU A 114 -11.45 2.81 1.03
C LEU A 114 -12.99 2.79 0.97
N ALA A 115 -13.63 3.85 1.44
CA ALA A 115 -15.09 3.98 1.30
C ALA A 115 -15.47 4.25 -0.18
N PRO A 116 -16.75 4.01 -0.57
CA PRO A 116 -17.22 4.27 -1.92
C PRO A 116 -16.88 5.68 -2.40
N GLY A 117 -16.36 5.81 -3.63
CA GLY A 117 -15.98 7.09 -4.24
C GLY A 117 -14.70 7.75 -3.70
N GLU A 118 -14.15 7.28 -2.58
CA GLU A 118 -12.95 7.86 -1.96
C GLU A 118 -11.71 7.76 -2.87
N LEU A 119 -11.56 6.68 -3.61
CA LEU A 119 -10.42 6.52 -4.52
C LEU A 119 -10.51 7.48 -5.72
N SER A 120 -11.70 7.67 -6.26
CA SER A 120 -11.98 8.68 -7.30
C SER A 120 -11.74 10.10 -6.79
N HIS A 121 -12.13 10.39 -5.53
CA HIS A 121 -11.85 11.67 -4.90
C HIS A 121 -10.35 11.88 -4.69
N PHE A 122 -9.63 10.85 -4.25
CA PHE A 122 -8.18 10.88 -4.08
C PHE A 122 -7.45 11.25 -5.36
N PHE A 123 -7.80 10.63 -6.48
CA PHE A 123 -7.20 10.97 -7.77
C PHE A 123 -7.48 12.42 -8.19
N ARG A 124 -8.71 12.91 -7.98
CA ARG A 124 -9.02 14.33 -8.25
C ARG A 124 -8.15 15.28 -7.44
N LEU A 125 -7.90 14.97 -6.16
CA LEU A 125 -7.02 15.78 -5.32
C LEU A 125 -5.56 15.70 -5.79
N CYS A 126 -5.06 14.51 -6.09
CA CYS A 126 -3.71 14.35 -6.65
C CYS A 126 -3.52 15.20 -7.91
N ASP A 127 -4.49 15.17 -8.82
CA ASP A 127 -4.43 15.93 -10.07
C ASP A 127 -4.61 17.45 -9.85
N SER A 128 -5.54 17.86 -9.00
CA SER A 128 -5.78 19.28 -8.71
C SER A 128 -4.60 19.97 -8.03
N TYR A 129 -3.88 19.25 -7.16
CA TYR A 129 -2.71 19.77 -6.47
C TYR A 129 -1.39 19.40 -7.14
N GLN A 130 -1.42 18.72 -8.28
CA GLN A 130 -0.24 18.29 -9.06
C GLN A 130 0.77 17.53 -8.18
N LEU A 131 0.28 16.60 -7.36
CA LEU A 131 1.12 15.88 -6.40
C LEU A 131 2.08 14.95 -7.14
N TYR A 132 3.34 14.92 -6.73
CA TYR A 132 4.36 14.08 -7.37
C TYR A 132 4.26 12.62 -6.93
N LEU A 133 4.34 12.37 -5.62
CA LEU A 133 4.11 11.07 -5.00
C LEU A 133 3.25 11.25 -3.74
N ALA A 134 2.15 10.51 -3.64
CA ALA A 134 1.20 10.68 -2.56
C ALA A 134 0.62 9.35 -2.08
N GLN A 135 -0.05 9.36 -0.95
CA GLN A 135 -0.91 8.27 -0.49
C GLN A 135 -2.15 8.80 0.23
N PRO A 136 -3.26 8.04 0.31
CA PRO A 136 -4.35 8.34 1.24
C PRO A 136 -3.87 8.25 2.70
N ALA A 137 -4.46 9.04 3.58
CA ALA A 137 -4.14 8.96 5.00
C ALA A 137 -4.63 7.64 5.62
N LEU A 138 -3.89 7.09 6.57
CA LEU A 138 -4.29 5.91 7.33
C LEU A 138 -5.33 6.28 8.40
N ARG A 139 -6.37 5.47 8.56
CA ARG A 139 -7.34 5.61 9.67
C ARG A 139 -6.66 5.34 11.01
N TRP A 140 -7.09 6.04 12.05
CA TRP A 140 -6.42 6.03 13.36
C TRP A 140 -6.35 4.67 14.05
N PHE A 141 -7.34 3.81 13.84
CA PHE A 141 -7.46 2.51 14.53
C PHE A 141 -7.14 1.32 13.62
N THR A 142 -6.60 1.57 12.44
CA THR A 142 -6.09 0.54 11.56
C THR A 142 -4.67 0.11 11.93
N HIS A 143 -4.17 -0.93 11.31
CA HIS A 143 -2.74 -1.27 11.40
C HIS A 143 -1.92 -0.12 10.79
N ASN A 144 -1.09 0.47 11.61
CA ASN A 144 -0.31 1.66 11.26
C ASN A 144 1.08 1.55 11.87
N THR A 145 2.09 1.57 11.03
CA THR A 145 3.49 1.56 11.45
C THR A 145 4.01 2.96 11.75
N LEU A 146 3.50 3.98 11.04
CA LEU A 146 4.03 5.34 11.07
C LEU A 146 2.95 6.38 11.40
N ASN A 147 3.14 7.12 12.50
CA ASN A 147 2.18 8.14 12.94
C ASN A 147 2.00 9.29 11.94
N SER A 148 3.06 9.67 11.21
CA SER A 148 3.01 10.73 10.20
C SER A 148 2.04 10.44 9.06
N LEU A 149 1.71 9.18 8.82
CA LEU A 149 0.79 8.75 7.77
C LEU A 149 -0.67 8.66 8.24
N ALA A 150 -0.93 8.71 9.56
CA ALA A 150 -2.28 8.67 10.09
C ALA A 150 -3.01 9.99 9.80
N ARG A 151 -4.32 9.89 9.54
CA ARG A 151 -5.20 11.00 9.16
C ARG A 151 -5.10 12.18 10.14
N ASN A 152 -4.99 13.38 9.61
CA ASN A 152 -5.11 14.62 10.33
C ASN A 152 -6.37 15.37 9.85
N PRO A 153 -7.44 15.46 10.66
CA PRO A 153 -8.71 16.04 10.23
C PRO A 153 -8.67 17.54 9.98
N ALA A 154 -7.63 18.25 10.43
CA ALA A 154 -7.46 19.68 10.15
C ALA A 154 -6.95 19.95 8.71
N CYS A 155 -6.42 18.92 8.04
CA CYS A 155 -5.77 19.07 6.75
C CYS A 155 -6.62 18.47 5.60
N ILE A 156 -6.43 19.00 4.41
CA ILE A 156 -6.79 18.35 3.14
C ILE A 156 -5.62 17.44 2.73
N LEU A 157 -4.41 17.97 2.77
CA LEU A 157 -3.17 17.24 2.50
C LEU A 157 -2.01 17.79 3.34
N ARG A 158 -1.05 16.94 3.63
CA ARG A 158 0.19 17.29 4.34
C ARG A 158 1.40 16.85 3.57
N ARG A 159 2.40 17.72 3.53
CA ARG A 159 3.73 17.38 3.06
C ARG A 159 4.43 16.50 4.10
N VAL A 160 5.00 15.40 3.66
CA VAL A 160 5.65 14.40 4.51
C VAL A 160 7.02 14.03 3.94
N SER A 161 7.85 13.39 4.75
CA SER A 161 9.15 12.89 4.28
C SER A 161 9.09 11.43 3.81
N PHE A 162 7.90 10.81 3.77
CA PHE A 162 7.77 9.39 3.50
C PHE A 162 6.36 9.04 2.99
N VAL A 163 6.27 8.19 1.99
CA VAL A 163 5.06 7.56 1.47
C VAL A 163 5.25 6.06 1.51
N GLU A 164 4.31 5.33 2.11
CA GLU A 164 4.43 3.89 2.36
C GLU A 164 4.05 3.07 1.12
N VAL A 165 4.73 1.96 0.94
CA VAL A 165 4.57 1.10 -0.24
C VAL A 165 3.18 0.48 -0.39
N MET A 166 2.33 0.48 0.64
CA MET A 166 1.01 -0.19 0.60
C MET A 166 0.02 0.45 -0.40
N ALA A 167 0.06 1.77 -0.60
CA ALA A 167 -0.85 2.48 -1.51
C ALA A 167 -0.23 3.76 -2.11
N PRO A 168 0.98 3.71 -2.67
CA PRO A 168 1.60 4.88 -3.28
C PRO A 168 0.90 5.24 -4.59
N CYS A 169 0.67 6.54 -4.77
CA CYS A 169 0.15 7.15 -5.98
C CYS A 169 1.25 7.96 -6.65
N PHE A 170 1.67 7.51 -7.80
CA PHE A 170 2.71 8.16 -8.61
C PHE A 170 2.08 9.03 -9.67
N SER A 171 2.55 10.27 -9.84
CA SER A 171 2.39 10.97 -11.11
C SER A 171 3.18 10.26 -12.21
N ALA A 172 2.89 10.52 -13.47
CA ALA A 172 3.64 9.93 -14.59
C ALA A 172 5.15 10.19 -14.45
N ALA A 173 5.53 11.43 -14.10
CA ALA A 173 6.93 11.80 -13.88
C ALA A 173 7.56 11.06 -12.68
N ALA A 174 6.84 10.94 -11.56
CA ALA A 174 7.31 10.17 -10.41
C ALA A 174 7.51 8.69 -10.75
N LEU A 175 6.56 8.13 -11.50
CA LEU A 175 6.63 6.73 -11.93
C LEU A 175 7.88 6.49 -12.79
N GLU A 176 8.11 7.31 -13.80
CA GLU A 176 9.28 7.20 -14.67
C GLU A 176 10.59 7.31 -13.88
N SER A 177 10.68 8.24 -12.95
CA SER A 177 11.89 8.46 -12.15
C SER A 177 12.18 7.31 -11.18
N LEU A 178 11.15 6.60 -10.67
CA LEU A 178 11.31 5.58 -9.63
C LEU A 178 11.16 4.15 -10.13
N LEU A 179 10.70 3.94 -11.37
CA LEU A 179 10.41 2.61 -11.92
C LEU A 179 11.61 1.66 -11.83
N HIS A 180 12.83 2.18 -11.99
CA HIS A 180 14.07 1.39 -11.93
C HIS A 180 14.32 0.76 -10.55
N THR A 181 13.65 1.26 -9.49
CA THR A 181 13.80 0.75 -8.12
C THR A 181 12.89 -0.44 -7.82
N PHE A 182 11.88 -0.71 -8.64
CA PHE A 182 10.79 -1.63 -8.32
C PHE A 182 11.20 -3.11 -8.19
N ASN A 183 12.38 -3.47 -8.63
CA ASN A 183 12.95 -4.81 -8.49
C ASN A 183 14.11 -4.88 -7.47
N TRP A 184 14.36 -3.84 -6.70
CA TRP A 184 15.46 -3.82 -5.74
C TRP A 184 15.25 -4.74 -4.55
N THR A 185 13.99 -4.99 -4.16
CA THR A 185 13.64 -5.88 -3.06
C THR A 185 12.52 -6.86 -3.46
N LYS A 186 12.56 -8.08 -2.94
CA LYS A 186 11.52 -9.09 -3.14
C LYS A 186 10.38 -8.96 -2.13
N SER A 187 10.68 -8.49 -0.92
CA SER A 187 9.70 -8.28 0.15
C SER A 187 8.97 -6.94 0.04
N THR A 188 9.43 -6.03 -0.80
CA THR A 188 9.10 -4.59 -0.85
C THR A 188 9.59 -3.76 0.34
N TRP A 189 10.19 -4.40 1.38
CA TRP A 189 10.71 -3.69 2.54
C TRP A 189 11.88 -2.79 2.19
N GLY A 190 11.79 -1.53 2.63
CA GLY A 190 12.80 -0.51 2.41
C GLY A 190 12.71 0.23 1.09
N ILE A 191 11.87 -0.21 0.14
CA ILE A 191 11.75 0.46 -1.14
C ILE A 191 11.19 1.89 -1.00
N ASP A 192 10.23 2.06 -0.13
CA ASP A 192 9.66 3.34 0.27
C ASP A 192 10.68 4.26 0.98
N TRP A 193 11.61 3.66 1.72
CA TRP A 193 12.78 4.34 2.26
C TRP A 193 13.69 4.88 1.15
N ALA A 194 13.97 4.05 0.14
CA ALA A 194 14.74 4.48 -1.02
C ALA A 194 14.06 5.64 -1.77
N TRP A 195 12.74 5.57 -2.00
CA TRP A 195 11.99 6.66 -2.64
C TRP A 195 12.07 7.96 -1.85
N ALA A 196 11.94 7.89 -0.53
CA ALA A 196 12.06 9.05 0.33
C ALA A 196 13.43 9.75 0.19
N CYS A 197 14.50 8.97 0.00
CA CYS A 197 15.85 9.50 -0.20
C CYS A 197 16.08 10.01 -1.62
N LEU A 198 15.64 9.25 -2.63
CA LEU A 198 15.82 9.62 -4.04
C LEU A 198 15.09 10.90 -4.41
N LEU A 199 13.95 11.18 -3.74
CA LEU A 199 13.15 12.38 -3.95
C LEU A 199 13.47 13.50 -2.95
N GLN A 200 14.47 13.33 -2.10
CA GLN A 200 14.86 14.33 -1.11
C GLN A 200 15.37 15.60 -1.80
N GLY A 201 14.71 16.72 -1.50
CA GLY A 201 15.10 18.06 -2.00
C GLY A 201 14.60 18.40 -3.41
N GLN A 202 14.00 17.49 -4.15
CA GLN A 202 13.48 17.75 -5.50
C GLN A 202 11.97 17.92 -5.48
N GLU A 203 11.25 16.90 -5.02
CA GLU A 203 9.79 16.85 -5.10
C GLU A 203 9.18 16.52 -3.75
N SER A 204 7.93 16.90 -3.60
CA SER A 204 7.26 16.73 -2.33
C SER A 204 6.46 15.43 -2.29
N LEU A 205 6.56 14.77 -1.15
CA LEU A 205 5.75 13.60 -0.80
C LEU A 205 4.55 14.05 0.03
N TYR A 206 3.37 13.50 -0.25
CA TYR A 206 2.14 13.95 0.38
C TYR A 206 1.31 12.81 0.97
N VAL A 207 0.69 13.08 2.11
CA VAL A 207 -0.47 12.34 2.63
C VAL A 207 -1.71 13.18 2.36
N VAL A 208 -2.69 12.60 1.68
CA VAL A 208 -3.98 13.24 1.41
C VAL A 208 -4.95 12.91 2.54
N ASP A 209 -5.09 13.83 3.50
CA ASP A 209 -5.91 13.65 4.70
C ASP A 209 -7.43 13.73 4.44
N ALA A 210 -7.81 14.33 3.32
CA ALA A 210 -9.22 14.38 2.90
C ALA A 210 -9.77 12.98 2.60
N VAL A 211 -8.91 12.04 2.20
CA VAL A 211 -9.23 10.64 1.91
C VAL A 211 -8.53 9.72 2.90
N SER A 212 -9.24 8.72 3.42
CA SER A 212 -8.67 7.81 4.41
C SER A 212 -8.85 6.35 4.07
N MET A 213 -7.76 5.60 4.16
CA MET A 213 -7.72 4.15 3.95
C MET A 213 -7.55 3.36 5.24
N ALA A 214 -7.97 2.11 5.22
CA ALA A 214 -7.70 1.15 6.29
C ALA A 214 -6.99 -0.08 5.74
N HIS A 215 -5.91 -0.50 6.41
CA HIS A 215 -5.25 -1.78 6.16
C HIS A 215 -6.03 -2.85 6.92
N THR A 216 -6.73 -3.72 6.21
CA THR A 216 -7.74 -4.62 6.82
C THR A 216 -7.15 -5.93 7.33
N ARG A 217 -6.11 -6.45 6.69
CA ARG A 217 -5.40 -7.66 7.15
C ARG A 217 -4.29 -7.26 8.11
N THR A 218 -4.67 -7.06 9.34
CA THR A 218 -3.68 -6.93 10.42
C THR A 218 -3.22 -8.31 10.79
N GLY A 219 -1.91 -8.51 10.79
CA GLY A 219 -1.37 -9.79 11.23
C GLY A 219 -1.86 -10.13 12.64
N ASP A 220 -2.61 -11.20 12.74
CA ASP A 220 -2.90 -11.91 13.99
C ASP A 220 -1.63 -12.60 14.56
N GLY A 221 -0.46 -12.13 14.14
CA GLY A 221 0.85 -12.73 14.43
C GLY A 221 1.23 -13.87 13.48
N ARG A 222 0.32 -14.31 12.62
CA ARG A 222 0.60 -15.39 11.65
C ARG A 222 1.19 -14.81 10.37
N PRO A 223 2.29 -15.37 9.84
CA PRO A 223 2.83 -14.93 8.57
C PRO A 223 1.80 -15.13 7.45
N THR A 224 1.51 -14.08 6.69
CA THR A 224 0.66 -14.19 5.50
C THR A 224 1.25 -15.18 4.50
N LEU A 225 0.45 -15.64 3.53
CA LEU A 225 0.93 -16.52 2.47
C LEU A 225 2.15 -15.91 1.74
N PHE A 226 2.16 -14.59 1.57
CA PHE A 226 3.26 -13.85 0.98
C PHE A 226 4.56 -14.04 1.80
N TYR A 227 4.55 -13.78 3.11
CA TYR A 227 5.74 -13.95 3.96
C TYR A 227 6.18 -15.41 4.12
N ARG A 228 5.26 -16.36 4.07
CA ARG A 228 5.62 -17.79 4.04
C ARG A 228 6.39 -18.15 2.77
N ARG A 229 5.94 -17.64 1.62
CA ARG A 229 6.62 -17.83 0.33
C ARG A 229 7.99 -17.15 0.29
N LEU A 230 8.12 -15.92 0.85
CA LEU A 230 9.42 -15.25 1.00
C LEU A 230 10.42 -16.12 1.75
N ARG A 231 10.01 -16.62 2.91
CA ARG A 231 10.87 -17.53 3.71
C ARG A 231 11.26 -18.79 2.96
N ALA A 232 10.30 -19.43 2.28
CA ALA A 232 10.57 -20.62 1.48
C ALA A 232 11.56 -20.34 0.32
N ALA A 233 11.58 -19.11 -0.20
CA ALA A 233 12.53 -18.65 -1.20
C ALA A 233 13.86 -18.13 -0.61
N GLY A 234 14.07 -18.25 0.71
CA GLY A 234 15.28 -17.77 1.38
C GLY A 234 15.40 -16.25 1.48
N VAL A 235 14.28 -15.52 1.35
CA VAL A 235 14.29 -14.05 1.41
C VAL A 235 13.93 -13.59 2.82
N ASP A 236 14.84 -12.84 3.44
CA ASP A 236 14.60 -12.15 4.73
C ASP A 236 14.28 -10.66 4.48
N PRO A 237 13.04 -10.22 4.75
CA PRO A 237 12.67 -8.80 4.62
C PRO A 237 13.53 -7.85 5.45
N GLY A 238 13.98 -8.30 6.64
CA GLY A 238 14.83 -7.49 7.50
C GLY A 238 16.23 -7.27 6.91
N GLU A 239 16.77 -8.24 6.18
CA GLU A 239 18.04 -8.09 5.46
C GLU A 239 17.89 -7.16 4.27
N GLU A 240 16.82 -7.28 3.51
CA GLU A 240 16.54 -6.36 2.41
C GLU A 240 16.41 -4.92 2.90
N LEU A 241 15.65 -4.69 3.99
CA LEU A 241 15.55 -3.37 4.62
C LEU A 241 16.90 -2.83 5.05
N ARG A 242 17.71 -3.64 5.75
CA ARG A 242 19.05 -3.22 6.20
C ARG A 242 19.96 -2.83 5.02
N ARG A 243 19.90 -3.59 3.93
CA ARG A 243 20.64 -3.28 2.70
C ARG A 243 20.24 -1.92 2.12
N ILE A 244 18.95 -1.64 2.03
CA ILE A 244 18.46 -0.34 1.55
C ILE A 244 18.88 0.78 2.51
N GLN A 245 18.80 0.57 3.82
CA GLN A 245 19.25 1.55 4.82
C GLN A 245 20.73 1.88 4.70
N GLN A 246 21.57 0.89 4.39
CA GLN A 246 23.00 1.08 4.13
C GLN A 246 23.25 1.90 2.86
N MET A 247 22.44 1.68 1.81
CA MET A 247 22.52 2.48 0.57
C MET A 247 22.07 3.93 0.78
N PHE A 248 21.13 4.16 1.71
CA PHE A 248 20.51 5.46 1.96
C PHE A 248 20.55 5.83 3.46
N PRO A 249 21.74 6.09 4.03
CA PRO A 249 21.88 6.38 5.46
C PRO A 249 21.30 7.73 5.89
N SER A 250 21.01 8.62 4.95
CA SER A 250 20.47 9.97 5.23
C SER A 250 19.02 9.96 5.70
N PHE A 251 18.23 8.92 5.41
CA PHE A 251 16.87 8.84 5.89
C PHE A 251 16.83 8.24 7.30
N THR A 252 16.44 9.05 8.26
CA THR A 252 16.41 8.64 9.67
C THR A 252 15.02 8.38 10.21
N ARG A 253 14.00 9.08 9.72
CA ARG A 253 12.64 8.97 10.25
C ARG A 253 11.57 9.56 9.32
N ALA A 254 10.45 8.83 9.19
CA ALA A 254 9.23 9.38 8.59
C ALA A 254 8.60 10.45 9.49
N ARG A 255 8.32 11.63 8.93
CA ARG A 255 7.75 12.79 9.66
C ARG A 255 6.87 13.65 8.76
N THR A 256 5.95 14.39 9.37
CA THR A 256 5.30 15.53 8.73
C THR A 256 6.34 16.66 8.62
N LEU A 257 6.44 17.28 7.46
CA LEU A 257 7.34 18.41 7.22
C LEU A 257 6.69 19.71 7.75
N PRO A 258 7.44 20.80 7.96
CA PRO A 258 6.89 22.01 8.56
C PRO A 258 6.01 22.84 7.62
N ASP A 259 6.11 22.63 6.33
CA ASP A 259 5.48 23.44 5.28
C ASP A 259 4.73 22.62 4.23
N GLY A 260 4.16 23.28 3.23
CA GLY A 260 3.52 22.62 2.10
C GLY A 260 2.17 21.95 2.41
N HIS A 261 1.51 22.35 3.51
CA HIS A 261 0.21 21.82 3.90
C HIS A 261 -0.94 22.57 3.24
N ARG A 262 -2.09 21.90 3.09
CA ARG A 262 -3.38 22.49 2.75
C ARG A 262 -4.38 22.18 3.85
N PHE A 263 -4.90 23.22 4.47
CA PHE A 263 -5.89 23.11 5.53
C PHE A 263 -7.32 23.15 4.96
N ARG A 264 -8.27 22.63 5.72
CA ARG A 264 -9.68 22.68 5.36
C ARG A 264 -10.15 24.14 5.35
N SER A 265 -11.02 24.49 4.40
CA SER A 265 -11.63 25.81 4.32
C SER A 265 -12.48 26.11 5.57
N GLY A 266 -12.58 27.39 5.94
CA GLY A 266 -13.34 27.85 7.10
C GLY A 266 -12.59 27.79 8.44
N ILE A 267 -11.39 27.26 8.48
CA ILE A 267 -10.53 27.29 9.67
C ILE A 267 -9.39 28.28 9.42
N PRO A 268 -9.19 29.31 10.27
CA PRO A 268 -8.03 30.19 10.15
C PRO A 268 -6.74 29.38 10.17
N SER A 269 -5.75 29.74 9.34
CA SER A 269 -4.52 28.96 9.13
C SER A 269 -3.74 28.70 10.43
N TRP A 270 -3.71 29.67 11.36
CA TRP A 270 -3.06 29.53 12.65
C TRP A 270 -3.78 28.52 13.57
N VAL A 271 -5.13 28.48 13.52
CA VAL A 271 -5.93 27.48 14.25
C VAL A 271 -5.71 26.10 13.65
N ALA A 272 -5.75 25.98 12.31
CA ALA A 272 -5.52 24.72 11.61
C ALA A 272 -4.12 24.19 11.90
N GLN A 273 -3.11 25.06 11.95
CA GLN A 273 -1.73 24.69 12.30
C GLN A 273 -1.64 24.21 13.75
N GLY A 274 -2.27 24.92 14.68
CA GLY A 274 -2.35 24.48 16.08
C GLY A 274 -3.04 23.12 16.23
N LEU A 275 -4.18 22.91 15.57
CA LEU A 275 -4.88 21.63 15.54
C LEU A 275 -4.02 20.52 14.91
N MET A 276 -3.28 20.80 13.84
CA MET A 276 -2.38 19.84 13.24
C MET A 276 -1.36 19.32 14.26
N HIS A 277 -0.74 20.20 15.03
CA HIS A 277 0.20 19.81 16.08
C HIS A 277 -0.48 19.01 17.21
N VAL A 278 -1.66 19.41 17.65
CA VAL A 278 -2.43 18.67 18.66
C VAL A 278 -2.70 17.24 18.19
N PHE A 279 -3.16 17.06 16.94
CA PHE A 279 -3.40 15.73 16.39
C PHE A 279 -2.14 14.88 16.25
N GLU A 280 -0.99 15.47 15.90
CA GLU A 280 0.29 14.75 15.90
C GLU A 280 0.67 14.22 17.29
N HIS A 281 0.44 15.00 18.35
CA HIS A 281 0.67 14.58 19.74
C HIS A 281 -0.33 13.52 20.21
N LEU A 282 -1.62 13.69 19.87
CA LEU A 282 -2.66 12.71 20.22
C LEU A 282 -2.38 11.34 19.58
N LYS A 283 -1.90 11.30 18.35
CA LYS A 283 -1.47 10.04 17.70
C LYS A 283 -0.40 9.32 18.52
N PHE A 284 0.55 10.05 19.05
CA PHE A 284 1.59 9.49 19.92
C PHE A 284 1.01 8.87 21.20
N ILE A 285 0.10 9.57 21.87
CA ILE A 285 -0.56 9.11 23.09
C ILE A 285 -1.39 7.84 22.82
N VAL A 286 -2.19 7.82 21.75
CA VAL A 286 -2.99 6.64 21.36
C VAL A 286 -2.10 5.43 21.08
N ARG A 287 -0.96 5.64 20.42
CA ARG A 287 0.00 4.56 20.15
C ARG A 287 0.69 4.04 21.41
N ALA A 288 1.10 4.94 22.30
CA ALA A 288 1.69 4.58 23.60
C ALA A 288 0.71 3.74 24.43
N ARG A 289 -0.57 4.15 24.48
CA ARG A 289 -1.63 3.40 25.16
C ARG A 289 -1.84 2.00 24.55
N LYS A 290 -1.87 1.89 23.21
CA LYS A 290 -1.97 0.58 22.53
C LYS A 290 -0.78 -0.33 22.87
N LYS A 291 0.43 0.23 22.89
CA LYS A 291 1.63 -0.53 23.25
C LYS A 291 1.56 -1.02 24.71
N LEU A 292 1.18 -0.14 25.64
CA LEU A 292 1.00 -0.49 27.05
C LEU A 292 -0.05 -1.61 27.25
N LEU A 293 -1.21 -1.50 26.58
CA LEU A 293 -2.26 -2.53 26.65
C LEU A 293 -1.83 -3.87 26.07
N ARG A 294 -1.03 -3.88 24.99
CA ARG A 294 -0.45 -5.13 24.44
C ARG A 294 0.55 -5.75 25.40
N THR A 295 1.43 -4.94 25.97
CA THR A 295 2.40 -5.41 26.98
C THR A 295 1.68 -5.94 28.22
N TRP A 296 0.67 -5.24 28.70
CA TRP A 296 -0.12 -5.69 29.85
C TRP A 296 -0.85 -7.01 29.58
N ARG A 297 -1.48 -7.17 28.40
CA ARG A 297 -2.11 -8.44 28.00
C ARG A 297 -1.10 -9.58 27.90
N SER A 298 0.07 -9.35 27.34
CA SER A 298 1.13 -10.38 27.24
C SER A 298 1.71 -10.74 28.63
N CYS A 299 1.79 -9.78 29.55
CA CYS A 299 2.17 -10.05 30.95
C CYS A 299 1.09 -10.84 31.69
N ARG A 300 -0.19 -10.52 31.47
CA ARG A 300 -1.30 -11.23 32.08
C ARG A 300 -1.36 -12.69 31.63
N VAL A 301 -1.25 -12.97 30.35
CA VAL A 301 -1.19 -14.34 29.83
C VAL A 301 -0.02 -15.11 30.44
N ARG A 302 1.18 -14.52 30.56
CA ARG A 302 2.32 -15.19 31.23
C ARG A 302 2.10 -15.41 32.71
N LEU A 303 1.34 -14.57 33.39
CA LEU A 303 0.99 -14.76 34.80
C LEU A 303 -0.07 -15.86 34.97
N GLU A 304 -1.04 -15.92 34.08
CA GLU A 304 -2.03 -17.01 34.07
C GLU A 304 -1.35 -18.36 33.80
N ASP A 305 -0.46 -18.46 32.79
CA ASP A 305 0.35 -19.68 32.56
C ASP A 305 1.25 -20.04 33.74
N PHE A 306 1.76 -19.04 34.46
CA PHE A 306 2.60 -19.28 35.66
C PHE A 306 1.82 -19.77 36.90
N PHE A 307 0.53 -19.44 37.01
CA PHE A 307 -0.34 -19.89 38.07
C PHE A 307 -0.98 -21.27 37.78
N ASP A 308 -1.28 -21.57 36.51
CA ASP A 308 -1.83 -22.86 36.10
C ASP A 308 -0.81 -24.01 36.23
N ASP A 309 0.49 -23.77 36.02
CA ASP A 309 1.56 -24.78 36.19
C ASP A 309 1.90 -25.10 37.66
N LYS A 310 1.38 -24.35 38.64
CA LYS A 310 1.68 -24.55 40.07
C LYS A 310 0.58 -25.23 40.88
N PHE A 311 -0.56 -25.54 40.26
CA PHE A 311 -1.70 -26.14 40.97
C PHE A 311 -2.15 -27.51 40.43
N VAL A 312 -1.28 -28.23 39.72
CA VAL A 312 -1.60 -29.57 39.18
C VAL A 312 -0.85 -30.69 39.94
N ASP A 313 -0.11 -30.41 41.02
CA ASP A 313 0.52 -31.41 41.87
C ASP A 313 0.16 -31.11 43.34
N GLU A 314 -1.06 -31.56 43.77
CA GLU A 314 -1.36 -32.06 45.12
C GLU A 314 -2.57 -33.01 45.07
#